data_c6a48551ce9912bece473722b693da4c
#
_entry.id   c6a48551ce9912bece473722b693da4c
#
_cell.length_a   1.000
_cell.length_b   1.000
_cell.length_c   1.000
_cell.angle_alpha   90.00
_cell.angle_beta   90.00
_cell.angle_gamma   90.00
#
_symmetry.space_group_name_H-M   'P 1'
#
loop_
_entity.id
_entity.type
_entity.pdbx_description
1 polymer ?
#
loop_
_entity_poly.entity_id
_entity_poly.type
_entity_poly.pdbx_seq_one_letter_code
_entity_poly.pdbx_strand_id
1 'polypeptide(L)'
;MDKNAKSIVIYFSAQNHTRNIATEIAANINADIFEIEPVEAYTEDDLSWTDSESRVSREHNDVSLQDIVLKSVSVPNWDEYETVFIGYPIWWGGSAWPVDSLVKKVDFGNKIIIPFCTSHSSGLSTSDTDLKAKAASGNWQPGHRFSQDATDTEVKDWIQSL
;
A
#
# COMPACT_ATOMS: atom_id res chain seq x y z
N MET A 1 15.17 -7.71 -11.30
CA MET A 1 14.41 -8.67 -10.47
C MET A 1 14.76 -10.08 -10.85
N ASP A 2 15.01 -10.93 -9.87
CA ASP A 2 15.23 -12.36 -10.11
C ASP A 2 13.91 -13.01 -10.54
N LYS A 3 13.91 -13.66 -11.72
CA LYS A 3 12.71 -14.33 -12.26
C LYS A 3 12.25 -15.54 -11.45
N ASN A 4 13.13 -16.10 -10.61
CA ASN A 4 12.82 -17.25 -9.76
C ASN A 4 12.42 -16.84 -8.35
N ALA A 5 12.55 -15.55 -7.99
CA ALA A 5 12.17 -15.06 -6.68
C ALA A 5 10.65 -14.94 -6.60
N LYS A 6 10.09 -15.46 -5.49
CA LYS A 6 8.66 -15.26 -5.22
C LYS A 6 8.39 -13.83 -4.79
N SER A 7 7.32 -13.27 -5.30
CA SER A 7 6.86 -11.92 -4.99
C SER A 7 5.41 -11.93 -4.51
N ILE A 8 5.08 -10.96 -3.69
CA ILE A 8 3.72 -10.71 -3.23
C ILE A 8 3.39 -9.24 -3.35
N VAL A 9 2.14 -8.93 -3.65
CA VAL A 9 1.61 -7.58 -3.65
C VAL A 9 0.68 -7.43 -2.45
N ILE A 10 1.07 -6.61 -1.50
CA ILE A 10 0.27 -6.25 -0.32
C ILE A 10 -0.31 -4.87 -0.58
N TYR A 11 -1.63 -4.69 -0.39
CA TYR A 11 -2.25 -3.41 -0.66
C TYR A 11 -3.45 -3.14 0.26
N PHE A 12 -3.73 -1.85 0.44
CA PHE A 12 -4.99 -1.34 0.95
C PHE A 12 -5.67 -0.53 -0.14
N SER A 13 -6.97 -0.75 -0.37
CA SER A 13 -7.74 0.00 -1.36
C SER A 13 -9.07 0.43 -0.76
N ALA A 14 -9.31 1.73 -0.77
CA ALA A 14 -10.57 2.31 -0.29
C ALA A 14 -11.62 2.40 -1.40
N GLN A 15 -11.20 2.69 -2.64
CA GLN A 15 -12.08 2.96 -3.79
C GLN A 15 -11.72 2.12 -5.03
N ASN A 16 -11.09 0.98 -4.85
CA ASN A 16 -10.69 0.02 -5.89
C ASN A 16 -9.54 0.47 -6.82
N HIS A 17 -9.05 1.70 -6.75
CA HIS A 17 -7.96 2.16 -7.62
C HIS A 17 -6.66 1.44 -7.30
N THR A 18 -6.26 1.39 -6.04
CA THR A 18 -5.07 0.66 -5.62
C THR A 18 -5.22 -0.84 -5.90
N ARG A 19 -6.40 -1.40 -5.68
CA ARG A 19 -6.69 -2.82 -5.98
C ARG A 19 -6.44 -3.12 -7.45
N ASN A 20 -6.91 -2.28 -8.36
CA ASN A 20 -6.74 -2.49 -9.79
C ASN A 20 -5.26 -2.51 -10.18
N ILE A 21 -4.48 -1.56 -9.68
CA ILE A 21 -3.03 -1.52 -9.93
C ILE A 21 -2.33 -2.73 -9.32
N ALA A 22 -2.66 -3.09 -8.08
CA ALA A 22 -2.10 -4.27 -7.42
C ALA A 22 -2.36 -5.55 -8.21
N THR A 23 -3.58 -5.71 -8.73
CA THR A 23 -3.96 -6.86 -9.54
C THR A 23 -3.16 -6.90 -10.85
N GLU A 24 -2.96 -5.76 -11.50
CA GLU A 24 -2.16 -5.68 -12.73
C GLU A 24 -0.68 -5.99 -12.47
N ILE A 25 -0.11 -5.48 -11.39
CA ILE A 25 1.27 -5.83 -11.00
C ILE A 25 1.38 -7.35 -10.81
N ALA A 26 0.51 -7.91 -10.01
CA ALA A 26 0.54 -9.34 -9.71
C ALA A 26 0.41 -10.21 -10.97
N ALA A 27 -0.47 -9.83 -11.91
CA ALA A 27 -0.64 -10.54 -13.16
C ALA A 27 0.61 -10.48 -14.04
N ASN A 28 1.29 -9.33 -14.08
CA ASN A 28 2.47 -9.14 -14.91
C ASN A 28 3.71 -9.92 -14.44
N ILE A 29 3.83 -10.17 -13.12
CA ILE A 29 5.00 -10.86 -12.54
C ILE A 29 4.65 -12.20 -11.90
N ASN A 30 3.41 -12.65 -12.04
CA ASN A 30 2.90 -13.88 -11.41
C ASN A 30 3.12 -13.88 -9.89
N ALA A 31 2.76 -12.79 -9.25
CA ALA A 31 2.86 -12.62 -7.79
C ALA A 31 1.55 -13.00 -7.10
N ASP A 32 1.67 -13.38 -5.84
CA ASP A 32 0.51 -13.54 -4.95
C ASP A 32 0.02 -12.18 -4.48
N ILE A 33 -1.19 -12.13 -3.94
CA ILE A 33 -1.83 -10.90 -3.46
C ILE A 33 -2.28 -11.08 -2.01
N PHE A 34 -2.09 -10.05 -1.20
CA PHE A 34 -2.62 -9.95 0.14
C PHE A 34 -3.29 -8.59 0.32
N GLU A 35 -4.60 -8.59 0.59
CA GLU A 35 -5.36 -7.36 0.85
C GLU A 35 -5.32 -7.02 2.34
N ILE A 36 -4.99 -5.77 2.64
CA ILE A 36 -5.07 -5.23 3.99
C ILE A 36 -6.52 -4.85 4.25
N GLU A 37 -7.15 -5.52 5.21
CA GLU A 37 -8.56 -5.31 5.53
C GLU A 37 -8.74 -4.81 6.96
N PRO A 38 -9.18 -3.55 7.14
CA PRO A 38 -9.60 -3.09 8.46
C PRO A 38 -10.77 -3.92 8.98
N VAL A 39 -10.79 -4.19 10.29
CA VAL A 39 -11.94 -4.85 10.93
C VAL A 39 -13.22 -4.05 10.68
N GLU A 40 -13.13 -2.72 10.79
CA GLU A 40 -14.19 -1.81 10.38
C GLU A 40 -13.84 -1.24 9.01
N ALA A 41 -14.47 -1.76 7.96
CA ALA A 41 -14.24 -1.27 6.61
C ALA A 41 -14.66 0.21 6.48
N TYR A 42 -13.94 0.94 5.63
CA TYR A 42 -14.30 2.32 5.33
C TYR A 42 -15.46 2.34 4.34
N THR A 43 -16.55 2.99 4.73
CA THR A 43 -17.69 3.26 3.85
C THR A 43 -17.41 4.49 3.00
N GLU A 44 -18.26 4.74 2.00
CA GLU A 44 -18.16 5.94 1.19
C GLU A 44 -18.27 7.21 2.05
N ASP A 45 -19.19 7.23 3.01
CA ASP A 45 -19.33 8.35 3.97
C ASP A 45 -18.08 8.49 4.85
N ASP A 46 -17.49 7.39 5.28
CA ASP A 46 -16.25 7.39 6.08
C ASP A 46 -15.10 8.06 5.33
N LEU A 47 -15.07 7.96 4.02
CA LEU A 47 -14.01 8.48 3.14
C LEU A 47 -14.23 9.93 2.70
N SER A 48 -15.30 10.58 3.13
CA SER A 48 -15.63 11.96 2.76
C SER A 48 -14.67 12.95 3.43
N TRP A 49 -13.52 13.14 2.83
CA TRP A 49 -12.45 13.99 3.36
C TRP A 49 -12.80 15.49 3.41
N THR A 50 -13.84 15.91 2.67
CA THR A 50 -14.36 17.29 2.71
C THR A 50 -15.32 17.54 3.87
N ASP A 51 -15.83 16.48 4.50
CA ASP A 51 -16.65 16.54 5.70
C ASP A 51 -15.76 16.43 6.92
N SER A 52 -15.68 17.48 7.74
CA SER A 52 -14.84 17.51 8.94
C SER A 52 -15.26 16.49 10.01
N GLU A 53 -16.48 16.00 9.95
CA GLU A 53 -17.04 15.04 10.90
C GLU A 53 -16.93 13.58 10.40
N SER A 54 -16.45 13.36 9.17
CA SER A 54 -16.28 12.01 8.65
C SER A 54 -15.21 11.24 9.43
N ARG A 55 -15.28 9.90 9.37
CA ARG A 55 -14.30 9.02 10.04
C ARG A 55 -12.87 9.38 9.63
N VAL A 56 -12.60 9.46 8.33
CA VAL A 56 -11.24 9.71 7.82
C VAL A 56 -10.72 11.09 8.23
N SER A 57 -11.59 12.11 8.28
CA SER A 57 -11.22 13.45 8.74
C SER A 57 -10.90 13.50 10.22
N ARG A 58 -11.70 12.81 11.04
CA ARG A 58 -11.43 12.71 12.49
C ARG A 58 -10.12 11.96 12.74
N GLU A 59 -9.84 10.89 12.02
CA GLU A 59 -8.59 10.15 12.11
C GLU A 59 -7.40 10.97 11.65
N HIS A 60 -7.58 11.78 10.62
CA HIS A 60 -6.53 12.69 10.16
C HIS A 60 -6.15 13.72 11.24
N ASN A 61 -7.13 14.27 11.94
CA ASN A 61 -6.92 15.31 12.94
C ASN A 61 -6.48 14.77 14.31
N ASP A 62 -6.56 13.47 14.54
CA ASP A 62 -6.17 12.82 15.79
C ASP A 62 -5.34 11.58 15.50
N VAL A 63 -4.03 11.70 15.65
CA VAL A 63 -3.07 10.63 15.35
C VAL A 63 -3.36 9.37 16.16
N SER A 64 -3.92 9.50 17.38
CA SER A 64 -4.25 8.34 18.20
C SER A 64 -5.33 7.45 17.56
N LEU A 65 -6.13 7.99 16.64
CA LEU A 65 -7.16 7.25 15.91
C LEU A 65 -6.63 6.55 14.65
N GLN A 66 -5.36 6.77 14.29
CA GLN A 66 -4.77 6.20 13.07
C GLN A 66 -4.20 4.80 13.26
N ASP A 67 -4.20 4.26 14.47
CA ASP A 67 -3.86 2.85 14.73
C ASP A 67 -5.08 1.99 14.42
N ILE A 68 -5.14 1.51 13.20
CA ILE A 68 -6.30 0.78 12.67
C ILE A 68 -6.17 -0.70 12.98
N VAL A 69 -7.20 -1.28 13.58
CA VAL A 69 -7.26 -2.73 13.81
C VAL A 69 -7.54 -3.43 12.49
N LEU A 70 -6.63 -4.32 12.11
CA LEU A 70 -6.71 -5.09 10.86
C LEU A 70 -7.22 -6.50 11.13
N LYS A 71 -7.94 -7.08 10.17
CA LYS A 71 -8.43 -8.46 10.27
C LYS A 71 -7.29 -9.46 10.42
N SER A 72 -6.16 -9.22 9.73
CA SER A 72 -4.96 -10.00 9.86
C SER A 72 -3.73 -9.18 9.49
N VAL A 73 -2.63 -9.41 10.20
CA VAL A 73 -1.28 -8.95 9.83
C VAL A 73 -0.37 -10.15 9.53
N SER A 74 -0.91 -11.36 9.53
CA SER A 74 -0.19 -12.59 9.26
C SER A 74 -0.38 -12.99 7.80
N VAL A 75 0.65 -12.80 7.00
CA VAL A 75 0.64 -13.12 5.58
C VAL A 75 1.01 -14.60 5.40
N PRO A 76 0.14 -15.43 4.78
CA PRO A 76 0.47 -16.84 4.54
C PRO A 76 1.75 -17.00 3.73
N ASN A 77 2.56 -17.99 4.06
CA ASN A 77 3.81 -18.33 3.35
C ASN A 77 4.83 -17.18 3.32
N TRP A 78 4.79 -16.32 4.34
CA TRP A 78 5.59 -15.10 4.40
C TRP A 78 7.08 -15.31 4.11
N ASP A 79 7.66 -16.37 4.64
CA ASP A 79 9.10 -16.65 4.49
C ASP A 79 9.50 -17.00 3.06
N GLU A 80 8.56 -17.36 2.20
CA GLU A 80 8.84 -17.72 0.80
C GLU A 80 9.04 -16.50 -0.11
N TYR A 81 8.64 -15.32 0.33
CA TYR A 81 8.69 -14.10 -0.51
C TYR A 81 10.01 -13.36 -0.31
N GLU A 82 10.65 -13.02 -1.43
CA GLU A 82 11.85 -12.17 -1.45
C GLU A 82 11.52 -10.70 -1.74
N THR A 83 10.50 -10.47 -2.55
CA THR A 83 10.09 -9.13 -2.96
C THR A 83 8.65 -8.89 -2.57
N VAL A 84 8.40 -7.74 -1.94
CA VAL A 84 7.09 -7.31 -1.48
C VAL A 84 6.78 -5.95 -2.09
N PHE A 85 5.73 -5.90 -2.91
CA PHE A 85 5.15 -4.63 -3.34
C PHE A 85 4.13 -4.20 -2.31
N ILE A 86 4.15 -2.93 -1.90
CA ILE A 86 3.16 -2.39 -0.96
C ILE A 86 2.44 -1.23 -1.61
N GLY A 87 1.13 -1.37 -1.79
CA GLY A 87 0.28 -0.38 -2.44
C GLY A 87 -0.67 0.33 -1.49
N TYR A 88 -0.84 1.64 -1.71
CA TYR A 88 -1.69 2.47 -0.86
C TYR A 88 -2.23 3.68 -1.62
N PRO A 89 -3.44 4.16 -1.26
CA PRO A 89 -3.88 5.47 -1.71
C PRO A 89 -3.20 6.57 -0.88
N ILE A 90 -3.07 7.75 -1.48
CA ILE A 90 -2.56 8.94 -0.77
C ILE A 90 -3.69 9.59 0.00
N TRP A 91 -3.51 9.73 1.31
CA TRP A 91 -4.40 10.44 2.21
C TRP A 91 -3.65 11.62 2.83
N TRP A 92 -4.06 12.85 2.52
CA TRP A 92 -3.39 14.09 2.98
C TRP A 92 -1.88 14.05 2.78
N GLY A 93 -1.45 13.68 1.58
CA GLY A 93 -0.04 13.66 1.20
C GLY A 93 0.78 12.49 1.74
N GLY A 94 0.17 11.60 2.54
CA GLY A 94 0.82 10.45 3.13
C GLY A 94 0.20 9.13 2.71
N SER A 95 0.78 8.03 3.14
CA SER A 95 0.19 6.71 2.97
C SER A 95 -1.06 6.56 3.84
N ALA A 96 -2.08 5.89 3.32
CA ALA A 96 -3.28 5.59 4.10
C ALA A 96 -2.91 4.81 5.37
N TRP A 97 -3.48 5.20 6.51
CA TRP A 97 -3.05 4.65 7.80
C TRP A 97 -3.34 3.16 8.02
N PRO A 98 -4.27 2.48 7.34
CA PRO A 98 -4.30 1.01 7.41
C PRO A 98 -3.00 0.35 6.95
N VAL A 99 -2.31 0.92 5.96
CA VAL A 99 -1.00 0.43 5.51
C VAL A 99 0.07 0.72 6.56
N ASP A 100 0.05 1.91 7.14
CA ASP A 100 0.96 2.27 8.25
C ASP A 100 0.83 1.28 9.40
N SER A 101 -0.41 0.91 9.73
CA SER A 101 -0.71 -0.05 10.80
C SER A 101 -0.14 -1.45 10.52
N LEU A 102 -0.18 -1.88 9.27
CA LEU A 102 0.42 -3.17 8.88
C LEU A 102 1.95 -3.13 8.99
N VAL A 103 2.60 -2.11 8.42
CA VAL A 103 4.07 -2.08 8.36
C VAL A 103 4.70 -1.96 9.74
N LYS A 104 4.00 -1.40 10.71
CA LYS A 104 4.47 -1.34 12.10
C LYS A 104 4.49 -2.71 12.79
N LYS A 105 3.70 -3.66 12.31
CA LYS A 105 3.47 -4.96 12.96
C LYS A 105 4.14 -6.13 12.25
N VAL A 106 4.64 -5.92 11.03
CA VAL A 106 5.23 -6.99 10.21
C VAL A 106 6.75 -6.86 10.23
N ASP A 107 7.43 -7.97 10.42
CA ASP A 107 8.89 -8.06 10.24
C ASP A 107 9.18 -8.40 8.79
N PHE A 108 9.77 -7.46 8.07
CA PHE A 108 10.15 -7.63 6.67
C PHE A 108 11.52 -8.30 6.50
N GLY A 109 12.32 -8.41 7.57
CA GLY A 109 13.65 -9.01 7.49
C GLY A 109 14.51 -8.32 6.44
N ASN A 110 15.07 -9.10 5.53
CA ASN A 110 15.91 -8.62 4.42
C ASN A 110 15.17 -8.58 3.07
N LYS A 111 13.85 -8.68 3.09
CA LYS A 111 13.04 -8.64 1.86
C LYS A 111 13.18 -7.30 1.16
N ILE A 112 13.09 -7.31 -0.15
CA ILE A 112 13.06 -6.09 -0.97
C ILE A 112 11.63 -5.55 -0.94
N ILE A 113 11.46 -4.31 -0.52
CA ILE A 113 10.15 -3.67 -0.40
C ILE A 113 10.05 -2.56 -1.43
N ILE A 114 9.04 -2.64 -2.28
CA ILE A 114 8.81 -1.68 -3.37
C ILE A 114 7.45 -1.03 -3.18
N PRO A 115 7.39 0.20 -2.63
CA PRO A 115 6.12 0.89 -2.43
C PRO A 115 5.57 1.47 -3.74
N PHE A 116 4.25 1.50 -3.86
CA PHE A 116 3.57 2.24 -4.92
C PHE A 116 2.30 2.87 -4.36
N CYS A 117 1.91 3.99 -4.92
CA CYS A 117 0.70 4.67 -4.49
C CYS A 117 -0.21 5.00 -5.68
N THR A 118 -1.47 5.23 -5.36
CA THR A 118 -2.46 5.74 -6.30
C THR A 118 -2.99 7.06 -5.78
N SER A 119 -3.21 8.01 -6.68
CA SER A 119 -3.79 9.30 -6.32
C SER A 119 -4.45 9.94 -7.53
N HIS A 120 -5.44 10.81 -7.27
CA HIS A 120 -6.07 11.59 -8.34
C HIS A 120 -5.09 12.63 -8.90
N SER A 121 -4.45 13.40 -8.03
CA SER A 121 -3.54 14.48 -8.43
C SER A 121 -2.30 14.62 -7.55
N SER A 122 -2.34 14.13 -6.33
CA SER A 122 -1.22 14.21 -5.40
C SER A 122 -0.04 13.37 -5.89
N GLY A 123 1.18 13.89 -5.76
CA GLY A 123 2.39 13.13 -6.06
C GLY A 123 2.74 12.13 -4.97
N LEU A 124 3.75 11.30 -5.22
CA LEU A 124 4.33 10.38 -4.24
C LEU A 124 4.80 11.15 -3.00
N SER A 125 5.40 12.32 -3.20
CA SER A 125 5.99 13.15 -2.15
C SER A 125 6.95 12.32 -1.29
N THR A 126 6.83 12.43 0.04
CA THR A 126 7.64 11.64 1.00
C THR A 126 6.88 10.42 1.53
N SER A 127 5.74 10.06 0.93
CA SER A 127 4.90 8.97 1.47
C SER A 127 5.63 7.64 1.57
N ASP A 128 6.49 7.31 0.59
CA ASP A 128 7.29 6.09 0.60
C ASP A 128 8.36 6.11 1.69
N THR A 129 9.07 7.22 1.87
CA THR A 129 10.09 7.35 2.92
C THR A 129 9.48 7.43 4.31
N ASP A 130 8.31 8.06 4.44
CA ASP A 130 7.56 8.11 5.70
C ASP A 130 7.06 6.72 6.09
N LEU A 131 6.60 5.93 5.13
CA LEU A 131 6.19 4.55 5.36
C LEU A 131 7.37 3.68 5.79
N LYS A 132 8.50 3.81 5.11
CA LYS A 132 9.75 3.14 5.49
C LYS A 132 10.15 3.46 6.94
N ALA A 133 10.01 4.71 7.35
CA ALA A 133 10.35 5.13 8.72
C ALA A 133 9.48 4.47 9.78
N LYS A 134 8.26 4.04 9.43
CA LYS A 134 7.35 3.33 10.34
C LYS A 134 7.62 1.85 10.44
N ALA A 135 8.32 1.28 9.46
CA ALA A 135 8.69 -0.12 9.44
C ALA A 135 9.96 -0.35 10.24
N ALA A 136 10.06 -1.51 10.92
CA ALA A 136 11.24 -1.88 11.71
C ALA A 136 12.34 -2.49 10.86
N SER A 137 12.03 -2.99 9.66
CA SER A 137 12.93 -3.80 8.85
C SER A 137 12.58 -3.73 7.36
N GLY A 138 13.37 -4.40 6.54
CA GLY A 138 13.18 -4.46 5.09
C GLY A 138 14.19 -3.62 4.33
N ASN A 139 14.47 -4.03 3.09
CA ASN A 139 15.30 -3.28 2.16
C ASN A 139 14.39 -2.48 1.24
N TRP A 140 14.09 -1.25 1.63
CA TRP A 140 13.11 -0.40 0.98
C TRP A 140 13.69 0.30 -0.23
N GLN A 141 13.00 0.17 -1.35
CA GLN A 141 13.32 0.83 -2.61
C GLN A 141 12.50 2.11 -2.78
N PRO A 142 12.90 3.01 -3.67
CA PRO A 142 12.07 4.18 -4.00
C PRO A 142 10.69 3.75 -4.50
N GLY A 143 9.66 4.47 -4.09
CA GLY A 143 8.30 4.22 -4.50
C GLY A 143 7.95 4.79 -5.87
N HIS A 144 6.75 4.46 -6.34
CA HIS A 144 6.21 4.95 -7.60
C HIS A 144 4.75 5.35 -7.43
N ARG A 145 4.35 6.42 -8.10
CA ARG A 145 2.97 6.90 -8.10
C ARG A 145 2.29 6.55 -9.41
N PHE A 146 1.08 5.96 -9.31
CA PHE A 146 0.18 5.78 -10.42
C PHE A 146 -1.01 6.74 -10.31
N SER A 147 -1.46 7.28 -11.42
CA SER A 147 -2.77 7.92 -11.49
C SER A 147 -3.87 6.88 -11.22
N GLN A 148 -5.02 7.32 -10.74
CA GLN A 148 -6.18 6.44 -10.55
C GLN A 148 -6.61 5.75 -11.86
N ASP A 149 -6.31 6.35 -13.00
CA ASP A 149 -6.66 5.86 -14.34
C ASP A 149 -5.45 5.24 -15.06
N ALA A 150 -4.39 4.88 -14.35
CA ALA A 150 -3.20 4.31 -14.95
C ALA A 150 -3.53 3.05 -15.77
N THR A 151 -2.90 2.95 -16.94
CA THR A 151 -3.11 1.84 -17.87
C THR A 151 -2.23 0.65 -17.51
N ASP A 152 -2.60 -0.53 -18.00
CA ASP A 152 -1.76 -1.73 -17.88
C ASP A 152 -0.37 -1.52 -18.50
N THR A 153 -0.27 -0.76 -19.61
CA THR A 153 1.00 -0.42 -20.22
C THR A 153 1.90 0.37 -19.28
N GLU A 154 1.35 1.35 -18.56
CA GLU A 154 2.11 2.12 -17.57
C GLU A 154 2.63 1.24 -16.43
N VAL A 155 1.82 0.28 -15.99
CA VAL A 155 2.23 -0.70 -14.96
C VAL A 155 3.36 -1.58 -15.49
N LYS A 156 3.22 -2.12 -16.69
CA LYS A 156 4.26 -2.94 -17.33
C LYS A 156 5.57 -2.18 -17.49
N ASP A 157 5.51 -0.95 -17.95
CA ASP A 157 6.68 -0.12 -18.16
C ASP A 157 7.44 0.12 -16.86
N TRP A 158 6.70 0.40 -15.79
CA TRP A 158 7.31 0.54 -14.46
C TRP A 158 8.01 -0.74 -14.00
N ILE A 159 7.32 -1.88 -14.11
CA ILE A 159 7.87 -3.18 -13.71
C ILE A 159 9.16 -3.48 -14.48
N GLN A 160 9.18 -3.20 -15.78
CA GLN A 160 10.37 -3.41 -16.61
C GLN A 160 11.53 -2.50 -16.22
N SER A 161 11.25 -1.36 -15.60
CA SER A 161 12.27 -0.43 -15.12
C SER A 161 12.96 -0.88 -13.82
N LEU A 162 12.39 -1.86 -13.14
CA LEU A 162 12.92 -2.41 -11.91
C LEU A 162 14.01 -3.45 -12.22
#